data_637fb765b69c33b0c712ff4ea1461b59
#
_entry.id   637fb765b69c33b0c712ff4ea1461b59
#
_cell.length_a   1.000
_cell.length_b   1.000
_cell.length_c   1.000
_cell.angle_alpha   90.00
_cell.angle_beta   90.00
_cell.angle_gamma   90.00
#
_symmetry.space_group_name_H-M   'P 1'
#
loop_
_entity.id
_entity.type
_entity.pdbx_description
1 polymer ?
#
loop_
_entity_poly.entity_id
_entity_poly.type
_entity_poly.pdbx_seq_one_letter_code
_entity_poly.pdbx_strand_id
1 'polypeptide(L)'
;MDGWDGTVPFKYTTKANGGAYIERLCLSVGASVQEDVLGSLIARIYSNNRENDGLIQRFLMIGSTKESEGTVDQSVTASEELRQLYRSVYFKDNPDEPIMFTNEATAEWMLFQRAVGEEQKQSKDVVFESYLSKQVGLVVRMASLLAQIEGETVIRGERYKQAEQIINWAKQSAKRYYQVGLLKEEQTLIGMLKGRIIEDDISVRDLYRHHSRFFGRDYASTMDILGELHNRHILKVYRDGKSYRVKINPNL
;
A
#
# COMPACT_ATOMS: atom_id res chain seq x y z
N MET A 1 0.61 -13.56 8.04
CA MET A 1 1.16 -12.25 8.51
C MET A 1 1.23 -12.15 10.04
N ASP A 2 1.46 -13.25 10.67
CA ASP A 2 1.32 -13.42 12.13
C ASP A 2 2.37 -12.64 12.94
N GLY A 3 3.49 -12.26 12.32
CA GLY A 3 4.55 -11.47 12.97
C GLY A 3 4.36 -9.95 12.97
N TRP A 4 3.26 -9.44 12.39
CA TRP A 4 3.04 -7.99 12.31
C TRP A 4 2.43 -7.39 13.58
N ASP A 5 1.58 -8.14 14.23
CA ASP A 5 0.80 -7.63 15.38
C ASP A 5 1.37 -8.04 16.73
N GLY A 6 2.26 -9.04 16.76
CA GLY A 6 2.85 -9.54 18.02
C GLY A 6 1.85 -10.21 18.98
N THR A 7 0.62 -10.45 18.52
CA THR A 7 -0.48 -10.95 19.37
C THR A 7 -0.64 -12.47 19.30
N VAL A 8 -0.10 -13.10 18.27
CA VAL A 8 -0.23 -14.54 18.03
C VAL A 8 1.15 -15.20 18.04
N PRO A 9 1.30 -16.37 18.69
CA PRO A 9 2.54 -17.13 18.66
C PRO A 9 2.90 -17.54 17.23
N PHE A 10 4.16 -17.36 16.86
CA PHE A 10 4.67 -17.75 15.56
C PHE A 10 5.36 -19.11 15.67
N LYS A 11 4.92 -20.06 14.84
CA LYS A 11 5.52 -21.39 14.73
C LYS A 11 5.97 -21.62 13.30
N TYR A 12 7.19 -22.06 13.13
CA TYR A 12 7.62 -22.57 11.84
C TYR A 12 8.41 -23.87 12.01
N THR A 13 8.32 -24.73 11.00
CA THR A 13 9.06 -25.98 10.95
C THR A 13 9.74 -26.10 9.60
N THR A 14 11.05 -26.31 9.60
CA THR A 14 11.82 -26.60 8.39
C THR A 14 12.41 -28.01 8.46
N LYS A 15 12.53 -28.66 7.31
CA LYS A 15 13.13 -30.02 7.25
C LYS A 15 14.58 -30.03 7.71
N ALA A 16 15.32 -28.95 7.55
CA ALA A 16 16.74 -28.86 7.86
C ALA A 16 17.04 -28.48 9.31
N ASN A 17 16.24 -27.57 9.92
CA ASN A 17 16.59 -26.95 11.20
C ASN A 17 15.58 -27.22 12.32
N GLY A 18 14.62 -28.12 12.10
CA GLY A 18 13.57 -28.37 13.07
C GLY A 18 12.54 -27.21 13.13
N GLY A 19 11.82 -27.12 14.23
CA GLY A 19 10.82 -26.10 14.46
C GLY A 19 11.30 -25.03 15.43
N ALA A 20 10.85 -23.81 15.24
CA ALA A 20 10.97 -22.75 16.23
C ALA A 20 9.58 -22.26 16.66
N TYR A 21 9.49 -21.87 17.92
CA TYR A 21 8.33 -21.29 18.55
C TYR A 21 8.72 -19.95 19.13
N ILE A 22 8.03 -18.90 18.70
CA ILE A 22 8.21 -17.53 19.19
C ILE A 22 6.89 -17.10 19.77
N GLU A 23 6.85 -16.87 21.07
CA GLU A 23 5.62 -16.56 21.81
C GLU A 23 5.00 -15.23 21.32
N ARG A 24 5.84 -14.22 21.10
CA ARG A 24 5.42 -12.91 20.57
C ARG A 24 6.43 -12.47 19.51
N LEU A 25 6.03 -12.50 18.25
CA LEU A 25 6.84 -12.00 17.14
C LEU A 25 6.31 -10.63 16.71
N CYS A 26 7.11 -9.58 16.91
CA CYS A 26 6.84 -8.25 16.40
C CYS A 26 7.98 -7.83 15.48
N LEU A 27 7.67 -7.54 14.21
CA LEU A 27 8.64 -7.15 13.20
C LEU A 27 8.41 -5.71 12.78
N SER A 28 9.50 -4.93 12.77
CA SER A 28 9.56 -3.64 12.11
C SER A 28 10.47 -3.74 10.90
N VAL A 29 10.03 -3.22 9.77
CA VAL A 29 10.78 -3.27 8.51
C VAL A 29 10.98 -1.84 8.02
N GLY A 30 12.23 -1.45 7.83
CA GLY A 30 12.63 -0.21 7.17
C GLY A 30 13.40 -0.57 5.89
N ALA A 31 13.02 0.02 4.77
CA ALA A 31 13.69 -0.22 3.48
C ALA A 31 13.68 1.03 2.63
N SER A 32 14.72 1.22 1.83
CA SER A 32 14.69 2.17 0.72
C SER A 32 14.55 1.41 -0.59
N VAL A 33 13.76 1.97 -1.48
CA VAL A 33 13.44 1.35 -2.76
C VAL A 33 13.39 2.42 -3.84
N GLN A 34 13.89 2.12 -5.03
CA GLN A 34 13.77 3.02 -6.17
C GLN A 34 12.31 3.12 -6.60
N GLU A 35 11.88 4.29 -7.03
CA GLU A 35 10.50 4.57 -7.44
C GLU A 35 9.99 3.60 -8.51
N ASP A 36 10.84 3.28 -9.50
CA ASP A 36 10.51 2.33 -10.56
C ASP A 36 10.27 0.89 -10.06
N VAL A 37 11.04 0.47 -9.07
CA VAL A 37 10.87 -0.85 -8.44
C VAL A 37 9.58 -0.89 -7.65
N LEU A 38 9.31 0.16 -6.83
CA LEU A 38 8.07 0.28 -6.08
C LEU A 38 6.84 0.33 -7.00
N GLY A 39 6.89 1.16 -8.05
CA GLY A 39 5.83 1.22 -9.07
C GLY A 39 5.57 -0.13 -9.73
N SER A 40 6.62 -0.92 -10.00
CA SER A 40 6.49 -2.26 -10.56
C SER A 40 5.89 -3.27 -9.57
N LEU A 41 6.20 -3.16 -8.27
CA LEU A 41 5.59 -3.97 -7.22
C LEU A 41 4.09 -3.65 -7.09
N ILE A 42 3.74 -2.38 -7.08
CA ILE A 42 2.34 -1.93 -7.00
C ILE A 42 1.57 -2.36 -8.26
N ALA A 43 2.16 -2.23 -9.45
CA ALA A 43 1.55 -2.69 -10.69
C ALA A 43 1.20 -4.19 -10.67
N ARG A 44 2.02 -5.03 -10.02
CA ARG A 44 1.71 -6.46 -9.84
C ARG A 44 0.47 -6.68 -8.96
N ILE A 45 0.24 -5.83 -7.96
CA ILE A 45 -0.95 -5.91 -7.12
C ILE A 45 -2.20 -5.61 -7.93
N TYR A 46 -2.15 -4.64 -8.84
CA TYR A 46 -3.25 -4.35 -9.77
C TYR A 46 -3.52 -5.49 -10.74
N SER A 47 -2.46 -6.08 -11.31
CA SER A 47 -2.58 -7.16 -12.29
C SER A 47 -2.89 -8.53 -11.69
N ASN A 48 -2.59 -8.75 -10.40
CA ASN A 48 -2.75 -10.05 -9.75
C ASN A 48 -3.26 -9.89 -8.32
N ASN A 49 -4.55 -9.98 -8.15
CA ASN A 49 -5.20 -9.86 -6.85
C ASN A 49 -4.70 -10.88 -5.79
N ARG A 50 -4.00 -11.96 -6.20
CA ARG A 50 -3.37 -12.92 -5.28
C ARG A 50 -2.13 -12.35 -4.60
N GLU A 51 -1.47 -11.37 -5.21
CA GLU A 51 -0.31 -10.69 -4.63
C GLU A 51 -0.74 -9.54 -3.70
N ASN A 52 -2.04 -9.22 -3.64
CA ASN A 52 -2.61 -8.27 -2.70
C ASN A 52 -2.80 -8.92 -1.32
N ASP A 53 -1.70 -9.35 -0.72
CA ASP A 53 -1.68 -9.94 0.63
C ASP A 53 -1.75 -8.88 1.75
N GLY A 54 -1.81 -7.61 1.38
CA GLY A 54 -1.87 -6.48 2.29
C GLY A 54 -0.53 -6.11 2.94
N LEU A 55 0.59 -6.67 2.48
CA LEU A 55 1.91 -6.33 3.02
C LEU A 55 2.32 -4.91 2.64
N ILE A 56 2.28 -4.58 1.36
CA ILE A 56 2.68 -3.26 0.83
C ILE A 56 1.81 -2.15 1.44
N GLN A 57 0.54 -2.42 1.67
CA GLN A 57 -0.40 -1.47 2.27
C GLN A 57 -0.11 -1.10 3.73
N ARG A 58 0.74 -1.87 4.41
CA ARG A 58 1.15 -1.61 5.79
C ARG A 58 2.38 -0.74 5.93
N PHE A 59 3.05 -0.43 4.83
CA PHE A 59 4.21 0.45 4.85
C PHE A 59 3.80 1.93 4.80
N LEU A 60 4.48 2.74 5.59
CA LEU A 60 4.48 4.19 5.42
C LEU A 60 5.40 4.52 4.26
N MET A 61 4.83 5.00 3.17
CA MET A 61 5.58 5.35 1.96
C MET A 61 6.02 6.81 2.07
N ILE A 62 7.30 7.02 2.20
CA ILE A 62 7.91 8.35 2.27
C ILE A 62 8.71 8.56 1.00
N GLY A 63 8.40 9.61 0.24
CA GLY A 63 9.10 9.93 -0.99
C GLY A 63 9.47 11.40 -1.08
N SER A 64 10.67 11.68 -1.59
CA SER A 64 11.07 13.03 -1.95
C SER A 64 10.60 13.36 -3.36
N THR A 65 10.07 14.57 -3.54
CA THR A 65 9.71 15.11 -4.86
C THR A 65 10.84 15.91 -5.50
N LYS A 66 11.91 16.15 -4.76
CA LYS A 66 13.07 16.88 -5.25
C LYS A 66 14.19 15.87 -5.51
N GLU A 67 14.73 15.90 -6.72
CA GLU A 67 16.09 15.42 -6.93
C GLU A 67 16.98 16.23 -5.99
N SER A 68 17.37 15.61 -4.88
CA SER A 68 18.39 16.23 -4.06
C SER A 68 19.70 15.99 -4.80
N GLU A 69 20.34 17.03 -5.29
CA GLU A 69 21.78 17.06 -5.52
C GLU A 69 22.45 16.90 -4.14
N GLY A 70 22.18 15.77 -3.49
CA GLY A 70 22.68 15.49 -2.16
C GLY A 70 24.10 15.04 -2.24
N THR A 71 25.01 15.92 -1.97
CA THR A 71 26.28 15.53 -1.36
C THR A 71 25.94 14.86 -0.04
N VAL A 72 26.06 13.54 0.00
CA VAL A 72 25.98 12.80 1.26
C VAL A 72 27.20 13.25 2.06
N ASP A 73 27.00 14.10 3.05
CA ASP A 73 28.03 14.38 4.04
C ASP A 73 28.28 13.09 4.82
N GLN A 74 29.35 12.39 4.46
CA GLN A 74 29.74 11.13 5.10
C GLN A 74 30.15 11.32 6.58
N SER A 75 30.22 12.56 7.07
CA SER A 75 30.55 12.88 8.45
C SER A 75 29.37 12.93 9.42
N VAL A 76 28.14 12.71 8.94
CA VAL A 76 26.95 12.69 9.81
C VAL A 76 26.98 11.46 10.72
N THR A 77 27.64 11.61 11.84
CA THR A 77 27.47 10.73 13.00
C THR A 77 26.11 11.02 13.63
N ALA A 78 25.36 9.98 13.98
CA ALA A 78 24.14 10.16 14.76
C ALA A 78 24.47 11.01 16.00
N SER A 79 23.71 12.07 16.25
CA SER A 79 23.94 12.95 17.39
C SER A 79 23.88 12.13 18.69
N GLU A 80 24.61 12.57 19.71
CA GLU A 80 24.55 11.89 21.02
C GLU A 80 23.13 11.92 21.59
N GLU A 81 22.35 12.93 21.28
CA GLU A 81 20.93 13.03 21.62
C GLU A 81 20.11 11.89 20.99
N LEU A 82 20.36 11.57 19.72
CA LEU A 82 19.70 10.45 19.05
C LEU A 82 20.10 9.10 19.67
N ARG A 83 21.37 8.94 20.03
CA ARG A 83 21.85 7.74 20.73
C ARG A 83 21.22 7.59 22.10
N GLN A 84 21.11 8.69 22.85
CA GLN A 84 20.45 8.71 24.16
C GLN A 84 18.96 8.38 24.02
N LEU A 85 18.28 8.93 23.01
CA LEU A 85 16.90 8.58 22.69
C LEU A 85 16.73 7.08 22.41
N TYR A 86 17.57 6.51 21.55
CA TYR A 86 17.53 5.06 21.29
C TYR A 86 17.76 4.24 22.55
N ARG A 87 18.72 4.63 23.40
CA ARG A 87 18.96 3.94 24.67
C ARG A 87 17.77 4.04 25.62
N SER A 88 17.16 5.22 25.72
CA SER A 88 15.99 5.41 26.60
C SER A 88 14.77 4.59 26.16
N VAL A 89 14.56 4.40 24.86
CA VAL A 89 13.47 3.58 24.33
C VAL A 89 13.81 2.09 24.43
N TYR A 90 15.05 1.69 24.11
CA TYR A 90 15.45 0.28 24.05
C TYR A 90 15.59 -0.36 25.45
N PHE A 91 16.10 0.38 26.41
CA PHE A 91 16.29 -0.10 27.80
C PHE A 91 15.17 0.27 28.76
N LYS A 92 14.09 0.86 28.25
CA LYS A 92 12.91 1.10 29.06
C LYS A 92 12.32 -0.27 29.42
N ASP A 93 12.33 -0.59 30.71
CA ASP A 93 11.54 -1.69 31.24
C ASP A 93 10.09 -1.41 30.87
N ASN A 94 9.66 -2.07 29.80
CA ASN A 94 8.34 -1.83 29.23
C ASN A 94 7.38 -2.67 30.09
N PRO A 95 6.62 -2.05 30.98
CA PRO A 95 5.59 -2.80 31.65
C PRO A 95 4.65 -3.37 30.58
N ASP A 96 4.15 -4.56 30.79
CA ASP A 96 3.12 -5.20 29.94
C ASP A 96 1.79 -4.39 29.92
N GLU A 97 1.82 -3.17 30.43
CA GLU A 97 0.67 -2.28 30.49
C GLU A 97 0.45 -1.61 29.12
N PRO A 98 -0.75 -1.74 28.55
CA PRO A 98 -1.08 -1.10 27.30
C PRO A 98 -1.12 0.43 27.47
N ILE A 99 -0.56 1.16 26.51
CA ILE A 99 -0.71 2.61 26.44
C ILE A 99 -2.15 2.93 26.02
N MET A 100 -2.86 3.66 26.86
CA MET A 100 -4.26 4.00 26.66
C MET A 100 -4.44 5.39 26.05
N PHE A 101 -5.50 5.57 25.30
CA PHE A 101 -5.90 6.90 24.81
C PHE A 101 -6.57 7.72 25.92
N THR A 102 -6.29 9.01 25.93
CA THR A 102 -7.15 9.99 26.61
C THR A 102 -8.48 10.13 25.86
N ASN A 103 -9.50 10.69 26.53
CA ASN A 103 -10.79 10.95 25.89
C ASN A 103 -10.65 11.87 24.67
N GLU A 104 -9.75 12.85 24.72
CA GLU A 104 -9.44 13.74 23.62
C GLU A 104 -8.83 12.96 22.43
N ALA A 105 -7.81 12.15 22.67
CA ALA A 105 -7.19 11.33 21.62
C ALA A 105 -8.19 10.32 21.02
N THR A 106 -9.10 9.77 21.82
CA THR A 106 -10.17 8.89 21.35
C THR A 106 -11.13 9.63 20.41
N ALA A 107 -11.49 10.87 20.74
CA ALA A 107 -12.35 11.68 19.88
C ALA A 107 -11.69 11.99 18.53
N GLU A 108 -10.41 12.38 18.53
CA GLU A 108 -9.64 12.61 17.31
C GLU A 108 -9.51 11.34 16.46
N TRP A 109 -9.25 10.19 17.08
CA TRP A 109 -9.21 8.90 16.38
C TRP A 109 -10.53 8.55 15.71
N MET A 110 -11.67 8.79 16.37
CA MET A 110 -12.99 8.56 15.79
C MET A 110 -13.25 9.47 14.58
N LEU A 111 -12.79 10.73 14.63
CA LEU A 111 -12.91 11.67 13.51
C LEU A 111 -12.06 11.19 12.31
N PHE A 112 -10.81 10.82 12.57
CA PHE A 112 -9.93 10.28 11.53
C PHE A 112 -10.48 9.00 10.89
N GLN A 113 -10.98 8.06 11.70
CA GLN A 113 -11.59 6.83 11.21
C GLN A 113 -12.78 7.11 10.27
N ARG A 114 -13.63 8.08 10.61
CA ARG A 114 -14.73 8.51 9.73
C ARG A 114 -14.23 9.13 8.45
N ALA A 115 -13.25 10.02 8.53
CA ALA A 115 -12.67 10.67 7.35
C ALA A 115 -12.05 9.64 6.38
N VAL A 116 -11.29 8.67 6.90
CA VAL A 116 -10.75 7.57 6.10
C VAL A 116 -11.87 6.73 5.49
N GLY A 117 -12.92 6.42 6.23
CA GLY A 117 -14.07 5.66 5.73
C GLY A 117 -14.82 6.39 4.60
N GLU A 118 -14.95 7.70 4.68
CA GLU A 118 -15.54 8.49 3.58
C GLU A 118 -14.60 8.55 2.36
N GLU A 119 -13.29 8.71 2.56
CA GLU A 119 -12.31 8.67 1.47
C GLU A 119 -12.32 7.30 0.76
N GLN A 120 -12.44 6.20 1.51
CA GLN A 120 -12.58 4.85 0.94
C GLN A 120 -13.83 4.72 0.07
N LYS A 121 -14.99 5.17 0.54
CA LYS A 121 -16.24 5.11 -0.24
C LYS A 121 -16.19 5.93 -1.53
N GLN A 122 -15.41 7.00 -1.54
CA GLN A 122 -15.23 7.86 -2.72
C GLN A 122 -14.14 7.36 -3.66
N SER A 123 -13.29 6.46 -3.19
CA SER A 123 -12.21 5.89 -4.00
C SER A 123 -12.80 4.99 -5.09
N LYS A 124 -12.28 5.14 -6.31
CA LYS A 124 -12.54 4.22 -7.41
C LYS A 124 -11.40 3.20 -7.59
N ASP A 125 -10.37 3.31 -6.79
CA ASP A 125 -9.16 2.49 -6.83
C ASP A 125 -9.18 1.48 -5.68
N VAL A 126 -9.59 0.26 -5.96
CA VAL A 126 -9.72 -0.83 -4.98
C VAL A 126 -8.39 -1.16 -4.29
N VAL A 127 -7.27 -1.03 -5.00
CA VAL A 127 -5.94 -1.32 -4.45
C VAL A 127 -5.54 -0.21 -3.47
N PHE A 128 -5.75 1.05 -3.84
CA PHE A 128 -5.52 2.18 -2.96
C PHE A 128 -6.50 2.22 -1.78
N GLU A 129 -7.75 1.80 -1.98
CA GLU A 129 -8.74 1.61 -0.90
C GLU A 129 -8.22 0.63 0.17
N SER A 130 -7.60 -0.47 -0.26
CA SER A 130 -6.94 -1.41 0.65
C SER A 130 -5.81 -0.76 1.45
N TYR A 131 -5.05 0.15 0.87
CA TYR A 131 -4.06 0.96 1.58
C TYR A 131 -4.73 1.88 2.62
N LEU A 132 -5.79 2.59 2.24
CA LEU A 132 -6.53 3.47 3.15
C LEU A 132 -7.03 2.72 4.38
N SER A 133 -7.50 1.48 4.21
CA SER A 133 -7.98 0.66 5.33
C SER A 133 -6.93 0.42 6.44
N LYS A 134 -5.65 0.49 6.11
CA LYS A 134 -4.55 0.28 7.07
C LYS A 134 -4.16 1.54 7.83
N GLN A 135 -4.56 2.73 7.34
CA GLN A 135 -4.15 4.00 7.93
C GLN A 135 -4.65 4.17 9.37
N VAL A 136 -5.86 3.68 9.66
CA VAL A 136 -6.45 3.77 11.00
C VAL A 136 -5.60 3.02 12.05
N GLY A 137 -5.04 1.87 11.69
CA GLY A 137 -4.12 1.15 12.57
C GLY A 137 -2.71 1.77 12.62
N LEU A 138 -2.25 2.32 11.51
CA LEU A 138 -0.92 2.95 11.44
C LEU A 138 -0.85 4.23 12.27
N VAL A 139 -1.91 5.07 12.29
CA VAL A 139 -1.93 6.29 13.10
C VAL A 139 -1.86 5.96 14.60
N VAL A 140 -2.54 4.91 15.05
CA VAL A 140 -2.49 4.47 16.44
C VAL A 140 -1.06 4.05 16.83
N ARG A 141 -0.42 3.24 16.00
CA ARG A 141 0.97 2.80 16.22
C ARG A 141 1.95 3.98 16.25
N MET A 142 1.78 4.93 15.34
CA MET A 142 2.60 6.14 15.30
C MET A 142 2.39 7.00 16.55
N ALA A 143 1.15 7.20 16.97
CA ALA A 143 0.84 7.96 18.18
C ALA A 143 1.41 7.28 19.43
N SER A 144 1.32 5.94 19.51
CA SER A 144 1.93 5.17 20.60
C SER A 144 3.46 5.33 20.62
N LEU A 145 4.10 5.27 19.46
CA LEU A 145 5.54 5.46 19.34
C LEU A 145 5.96 6.85 19.79
N LEU A 146 5.26 7.90 19.34
CA LEU A 146 5.54 9.28 19.72
C LEU A 146 5.36 9.49 21.24
N ALA A 147 4.31 8.96 21.83
CA ALA A 147 4.11 9.01 23.26
C ALA A 147 5.23 8.30 24.05
N GLN A 148 5.68 7.14 23.57
CA GLN A 148 6.78 6.41 24.21
C GLN A 148 8.11 7.16 24.12
N ILE A 149 8.41 7.76 22.97
CA ILE A 149 9.61 8.58 22.78
C ILE A 149 9.67 9.74 23.78
N GLU A 150 8.52 10.38 24.01
CA GLU A 150 8.39 11.48 24.97
C GLU A 150 8.26 11.01 26.44
N GLY A 151 8.28 9.69 26.68
CA GLY A 151 8.17 9.14 28.03
C GLY A 151 6.74 9.19 28.62
N GLU A 152 5.73 9.45 27.79
CA GLU A 152 4.34 9.48 28.19
C GLU A 152 3.79 8.06 28.43
N THR A 153 2.88 7.93 29.40
CA THR A 153 2.18 6.66 29.72
C THR A 153 0.82 6.57 29.08
N VAL A 154 0.34 7.66 28.49
CA VAL A 154 -0.95 7.75 27.80
C VAL A 154 -0.77 8.51 26.48
N ILE A 155 -1.60 8.19 25.49
CA ILE A 155 -1.65 8.91 24.22
C ILE A 155 -2.59 10.10 24.38
N ARG A 156 -2.03 11.31 24.34
CA ARG A 156 -2.79 12.56 24.39
C ARG A 156 -3.21 13.02 23.00
N GLY A 157 -4.20 13.89 22.91
CA GLY A 157 -4.71 14.45 21.67
C GLY A 157 -3.62 15.10 20.81
N GLU A 158 -2.66 15.78 21.44
CA GLU A 158 -1.51 16.38 20.74
C GLU A 158 -0.65 15.32 20.01
N ARG A 159 -0.30 14.23 20.70
CA ARG A 159 0.49 13.13 20.09
C ARG A 159 -0.26 12.45 18.97
N TYR A 160 -1.58 12.32 19.16
CA TYR A 160 -2.43 11.78 18.10
C TYR A 160 -2.42 12.68 16.87
N LYS A 161 -2.58 13.99 17.00
CA LYS A 161 -2.53 14.96 15.88
C LYS A 161 -1.18 14.97 15.18
N GLN A 162 -0.08 14.87 15.90
CA GLN A 162 1.25 14.74 15.31
C GLN A 162 1.36 13.45 14.47
N ALA A 163 0.89 12.33 15.01
CA ALA A 163 0.84 11.07 14.28
C ALA A 163 -0.03 11.17 13.02
N GLU A 164 -1.20 11.77 13.12
CA GLU A 164 -2.10 11.99 11.99
C GLU A 164 -1.44 12.83 10.88
N GLN A 165 -0.69 13.88 11.21
CA GLN A 165 0.05 14.68 10.24
C GLN A 165 1.08 13.84 9.49
N ILE A 166 1.84 12.99 10.20
CA ILE A 166 2.84 12.08 9.59
C ILE A 166 2.15 11.09 8.66
N ILE A 167 1.05 10.48 9.10
CA ILE A 167 0.28 9.51 8.32
C ILE A 167 -0.32 10.17 7.06
N ASN A 168 -0.89 11.37 7.19
CA ASN A 168 -1.43 12.10 6.06
C ASN A 168 -0.34 12.50 5.04
N TRP A 169 0.84 12.88 5.50
CA TRP A 169 1.98 13.14 4.62
C TRP A 169 2.44 11.88 3.87
N ALA A 170 2.59 10.76 4.57
CA ALA A 170 2.91 9.47 3.95
C ALA A 170 1.82 9.01 2.97
N LYS A 171 0.54 9.26 3.27
CA LYS A 171 -0.58 8.98 2.39
C LYS A 171 -0.49 9.75 1.06
N GLN A 172 -0.07 11.01 1.08
CA GLN A 172 0.13 11.78 -0.16
C GLN A 172 1.25 11.17 -1.03
N SER A 173 2.34 10.72 -0.42
CA SER A 173 3.40 10.01 -1.14
C SER A 173 2.89 8.68 -1.70
N ALA A 174 2.18 7.89 -0.90
CA ALA A 174 1.61 6.62 -1.33
C ALA A 174 0.65 6.79 -2.52
N LYS A 175 -0.26 7.75 -2.46
CA LYS A 175 -1.20 8.04 -3.54
C LYS A 175 -0.50 8.21 -4.89
N ARG A 176 0.63 8.90 -4.89
CA ARG A 176 1.44 9.11 -6.10
C ARG A 176 2.03 7.79 -6.63
N TYR A 177 2.59 6.94 -5.74
CA TYR A 177 3.15 5.66 -6.14
C TYR A 177 2.08 4.67 -6.64
N TYR A 178 0.90 4.67 -6.04
CA TYR A 178 -0.22 3.88 -6.52
C TYR A 178 -0.67 4.34 -7.91
N GLN A 179 -0.72 5.65 -8.18
CA GLN A 179 -1.01 6.18 -9.51
C GLN A 179 0.04 5.76 -10.56
N VAL A 180 1.33 5.81 -10.21
CA VAL A 180 2.41 5.33 -11.10
C VAL A 180 2.28 3.82 -11.36
N GLY A 181 1.95 3.03 -10.34
CA GLY A 181 1.70 1.60 -10.49
C GLY A 181 0.56 1.29 -11.43
N LEU A 182 -0.54 2.02 -11.31
CA LEU A 182 -1.71 1.89 -12.18
C LEU A 182 -1.36 2.25 -13.64
N LEU A 183 -0.64 3.35 -13.86
CA LEU A 183 -0.19 3.76 -15.21
C LEU A 183 0.73 2.71 -15.85
N LYS A 184 1.62 2.10 -15.07
CA LYS A 184 2.49 1.01 -15.58
C LYS A 184 1.70 -0.22 -15.97
N GLU A 185 0.68 -0.58 -15.21
CA GLU A 185 -0.22 -1.68 -15.56
C GLU A 185 -0.96 -1.40 -16.87
N GLU A 186 -1.52 -0.19 -17.01
CA GLU A 186 -2.18 0.22 -18.24
C GLU A 186 -1.24 0.19 -19.44
N GLN A 187 -0.01 0.67 -19.31
CA GLN A 187 1.00 0.60 -20.37
C GLN A 187 1.34 -0.85 -20.72
N THR A 188 1.44 -1.73 -19.74
CA THR A 188 1.67 -3.16 -19.97
C THR A 188 0.49 -3.78 -20.70
N LEU A 189 -0.72 -3.45 -20.31
CA LEU A 189 -1.95 -3.90 -20.96
C LEU A 189 -2.03 -3.39 -22.41
N ILE A 190 -1.78 -2.10 -22.64
CA ILE A 190 -1.73 -1.50 -23.98
C ILE A 190 -0.65 -2.18 -24.82
N GLY A 191 0.53 -2.42 -24.27
CA GLY A 191 1.62 -3.12 -24.97
C GLY A 191 1.24 -4.53 -25.39
N MET A 192 0.57 -5.27 -24.50
CA MET A 192 0.06 -6.62 -24.84
C MET A 192 -1.05 -6.59 -25.88
N LEU A 193 -1.97 -5.65 -25.75
CA LEU A 193 -3.05 -5.47 -26.72
C LEU A 193 -2.47 -5.09 -28.08
N LYS A 194 -1.51 -4.15 -28.14
CA LYS A 194 -0.79 -3.78 -29.38
C LYS A 194 -0.07 -4.98 -30.00
N GLY A 195 0.61 -5.79 -29.21
CA GLY A 195 1.35 -6.97 -29.69
C GLY A 195 0.47 -8.05 -30.31
N ARG A 196 -0.85 -8.06 -30.02
CA ARG A 196 -1.78 -9.08 -30.53
C ARG A 196 -2.88 -8.56 -31.45
N ILE A 197 -3.15 -7.25 -31.42
CA ILE A 197 -4.23 -6.62 -32.19
C ILE A 197 -3.63 -5.80 -33.37
N ILE A 198 -2.42 -6.14 -33.82
CA ILE A 198 -1.69 -5.33 -34.81
C ILE A 198 -2.47 -5.13 -36.12
N GLU A 199 -3.44 -5.99 -36.45
CA GLU A 199 -4.20 -5.87 -37.70
C GLU A 199 -5.71 -6.06 -37.59
N ASP A 200 -6.25 -6.67 -36.49
CA ASP A 200 -7.66 -7.01 -36.38
C ASP A 200 -8.23 -6.83 -34.96
N ASP A 201 -9.54 -6.64 -34.90
CA ASP A 201 -10.30 -6.63 -33.66
C ASP A 201 -10.28 -7.99 -32.98
N ILE A 202 -10.04 -8.02 -31.68
CA ILE A 202 -10.10 -9.26 -30.89
C ILE A 202 -11.46 -9.42 -30.21
N SER A 203 -11.97 -10.65 -30.13
CA SER A 203 -13.18 -10.88 -29.33
C SER A 203 -12.89 -10.78 -27.84
N VAL A 204 -13.82 -10.22 -27.05
CA VAL A 204 -13.69 -10.17 -25.58
C VAL A 204 -13.53 -11.56 -24.99
N ARG A 205 -14.14 -12.58 -25.61
CA ARG A 205 -14.02 -13.97 -25.18
C ARG A 205 -12.61 -14.52 -25.34
N ASP A 206 -11.93 -14.19 -26.45
CA ASP A 206 -10.55 -14.61 -26.68
C ASP A 206 -9.58 -13.84 -25.79
N LEU A 207 -9.85 -12.57 -25.56
CA LEU A 207 -9.11 -11.73 -24.64
C LEU A 207 -9.18 -12.30 -23.21
N TYR A 208 -10.36 -12.66 -22.73
CA TYR A 208 -10.59 -13.31 -21.44
C TYR A 208 -9.86 -14.66 -21.34
N ARG A 209 -9.97 -15.53 -22.36
CA ARG A 209 -9.38 -16.86 -22.34
C ARG A 209 -7.85 -16.84 -22.30
N HIS A 210 -7.24 -15.92 -23.04
CA HIS A 210 -5.78 -15.85 -23.19
C HIS A 210 -5.11 -14.93 -22.17
N HIS A 211 -5.87 -14.02 -21.53
CA HIS A 211 -5.35 -12.98 -20.67
C HIS A 211 -6.13 -12.81 -19.36
N SER A 212 -6.69 -13.91 -18.83
CA SER A 212 -7.42 -13.90 -17.54
C SER A 212 -6.63 -13.32 -16.36
N ARG A 213 -5.31 -13.27 -16.46
CA ARG A 213 -4.45 -12.62 -15.45
C ARG A 213 -4.68 -11.11 -15.35
N PHE A 214 -5.02 -10.45 -16.46
CA PHE A 214 -5.19 -9.00 -16.54
C PHE A 214 -6.65 -8.57 -16.41
N PHE A 215 -7.56 -9.38 -16.89
CA PHE A 215 -8.99 -9.05 -16.97
C PHE A 215 -9.84 -9.72 -15.89
N GLY A 216 -9.21 -10.26 -14.84
CA GLY A 216 -9.95 -10.97 -13.81
C GLY A 216 -10.35 -12.39 -14.22
N ARG A 217 -11.01 -13.10 -13.30
CA ARG A 217 -11.35 -14.53 -13.47
C ARG A 217 -12.71 -14.78 -14.10
N ASP A 218 -13.51 -13.76 -14.26
CA ASP A 218 -14.86 -13.87 -14.81
C ASP A 218 -15.09 -12.83 -15.91
N TYR A 219 -16.11 -13.11 -16.71
CA TYR A 219 -16.47 -12.28 -17.86
C TYR A 219 -16.96 -10.89 -17.44
N ALA A 220 -17.63 -10.78 -16.29
CA ALA A 220 -18.16 -9.50 -15.81
C ALA A 220 -17.04 -8.55 -15.45
N SER A 221 -16.06 -8.99 -14.63
CA SER A 221 -14.86 -8.22 -14.29
C SER A 221 -14.07 -7.79 -15.53
N THR A 222 -13.99 -8.66 -16.54
CA THR A 222 -13.36 -8.31 -17.82
C THR A 222 -14.10 -7.18 -18.52
N MET A 223 -15.42 -7.23 -18.55
CA MET A 223 -16.25 -6.20 -19.18
C MET A 223 -16.15 -4.86 -18.45
N ASP A 224 -16.06 -4.86 -17.11
CA ASP A 224 -15.91 -3.67 -16.30
C ASP A 224 -14.58 -2.97 -16.62
N ILE A 225 -13.47 -3.71 -16.64
CA ILE A 225 -12.15 -3.19 -17.00
C ILE A 225 -12.13 -2.63 -18.43
N LEU A 226 -12.70 -3.38 -19.38
CA LEU A 226 -12.78 -2.92 -20.77
C LEU A 226 -13.69 -1.69 -20.92
N GLY A 227 -14.75 -1.59 -20.13
CA GLY A 227 -15.63 -0.43 -20.07
C GLY A 227 -14.89 0.82 -19.58
N GLU A 228 -14.06 0.69 -18.56
CA GLU A 228 -13.24 1.77 -18.04
C GLU A 228 -12.20 2.24 -19.07
N LEU A 229 -11.48 1.31 -19.70
CA LEU A 229 -10.53 1.61 -20.77
C LEU A 229 -11.20 2.25 -22.00
N HIS A 230 -12.45 1.85 -22.30
CA HIS A 230 -13.26 2.47 -23.34
C HIS A 230 -13.61 3.93 -23.03
N ASN A 231 -14.05 4.19 -21.78
CA ASN A 231 -14.39 5.54 -21.33
C ASN A 231 -13.18 6.48 -21.31
N ARG A 232 -11.99 5.91 -21.15
CA ARG A 232 -10.71 6.63 -21.20
C ARG A 232 -10.14 6.78 -22.62
N HIS A 233 -10.88 6.35 -23.65
CA HIS A 233 -10.47 6.37 -25.06
C HIS A 233 -9.19 5.57 -25.38
N ILE A 234 -8.80 4.62 -24.53
CA ILE A 234 -7.65 3.74 -24.74
C ILE A 234 -7.97 2.67 -25.78
N LEU A 235 -9.20 2.15 -25.69
CA LEU A 235 -9.73 1.17 -26.66
C LEU A 235 -11.22 1.43 -26.91
N LYS A 236 -11.74 0.79 -27.96
CA LYS A 236 -13.17 0.79 -28.27
C LYS A 236 -13.73 -0.60 -28.06
N VAL A 237 -14.71 -0.73 -27.16
CA VAL A 237 -15.54 -1.94 -27.05
C VAL A 237 -16.79 -1.70 -27.87
N TYR A 238 -17.14 -2.65 -28.73
CA TYR A 238 -18.34 -2.58 -29.55
C TYR A 238 -18.92 -3.97 -29.76
N ARG A 239 -20.18 -4.03 -30.14
CA ARG A 239 -20.91 -5.26 -30.39
C ARG A 239 -20.84 -5.62 -31.87
N ASP A 240 -20.41 -6.83 -32.18
CA ASP A 240 -20.40 -7.40 -33.51
C ASP A 240 -21.26 -8.69 -33.48
N GLY A 241 -22.48 -8.60 -34.00
CA GLY A 241 -23.49 -9.67 -33.92
C GLY A 241 -23.83 -10.04 -32.49
N LYS A 242 -23.49 -11.27 -32.09
CA LYS A 242 -23.71 -11.79 -30.72
C LYS A 242 -22.49 -11.66 -29.81
N SER A 243 -21.35 -11.15 -30.29
CA SER A 243 -20.11 -11.03 -29.53
C SER A 243 -19.70 -9.58 -29.31
N TYR A 244 -18.97 -9.34 -28.22
CA TYR A 244 -18.28 -8.07 -28.01
C TYR A 244 -16.86 -8.17 -28.55
N ARG A 245 -16.43 -7.12 -29.22
CA ARG A 245 -15.07 -6.99 -29.77
C ARG A 245 -14.37 -5.76 -29.22
N VAL A 246 -13.06 -5.81 -29.23
CA VAL A 246 -12.18 -4.75 -28.73
C VAL A 246 -11.23 -4.31 -29.83
N LYS A 247 -11.14 -3.02 -30.04
CA LYS A 247 -10.19 -2.39 -30.94
C LYS A 247 -9.41 -1.32 -30.19
N ILE A 248 -8.09 -1.32 -30.33
CA ILE A 248 -7.25 -0.29 -29.70
C ILE A 248 -7.41 1.02 -30.49
N ASN A 249 -7.29 2.13 -29.74
CA ASN A 249 -7.19 3.45 -30.37
C ASN A 249 -5.87 3.53 -31.15
N PRO A 250 -5.88 3.73 -32.48
CA PRO A 250 -4.67 3.76 -33.28
C PRO A 250 -3.77 4.98 -33.02
N ASN A 251 -4.28 5.96 -32.26
CA ASN A 251 -3.56 7.20 -31.93
C ASN A 251 -2.88 7.17 -30.55
N LEU A 252 -2.76 6.00 -29.93
CA LEU A 252 -2.08 5.81 -28.63
C LEU A 252 -0.60 5.46 -28.82
#